data_77a474061c2edbd81120c592b3e43a6c
#
_entry.id   77a474061c2edbd81120c592b3e43a6c
#
_cell.length_a   1.000
_cell.length_b   1.000
_cell.length_c   1.000
_cell.angle_alpha   90.00
_cell.angle_beta   90.00
_cell.angle_gamma   90.00
#
_symmetry.space_group_name_H-M   'P 1'
#
loop_
_entity.id
_entity.type
_entity.pdbx_description
1 polymer ?
#
loop_
_entity_poly.entity_id
_entity_poly.type
_entity_poly.pdbx_seq_one_letter_code
_entity_poly.pdbx_strand_id
1 'polypeptide(L)'
;MPNIVLSRIDERLIHGQVGVQWVGFAGANLVLVANDEVAEDPVQQNLMEMVLAEGIAVRFWTLQKVIDNIHRATDRQKILLVCKTPADFLTLVKGGVPVNRINVGNMHYANGKQQIAKTVSVDAGDIAAFNDLKAAGVECFVQGVPTEPAVDLFKLL
;
A
#
# COMPACT_ATOMS: atom_id res chain seq x y z
N MET A 1 -11.38 16.29 -4.16
CA MET A 1 -11.28 14.81 -4.01
C MET A 1 -9.82 14.38 -4.03
N PRO A 2 -9.37 13.52 -3.13
CA PRO A 2 -8.02 13.00 -3.21
C PRO A 2 -7.84 12.17 -4.48
N ASN A 3 -6.66 12.28 -5.08
CA ASN A 3 -6.29 11.55 -6.29
C ASN A 3 -5.30 10.44 -5.93
N ILE A 4 -5.82 9.29 -5.51
CA ILE A 4 -5.01 8.12 -5.18
C ILE A 4 -4.81 7.34 -6.48
N VAL A 5 -3.63 7.46 -7.08
CA VAL A 5 -3.32 6.84 -8.37
C VAL A 5 -2.94 5.37 -8.25
N LEU A 6 -2.45 4.96 -7.08
CA LEU A 6 -2.13 3.56 -6.79
C LEU A 6 -2.20 3.32 -5.28
N SER A 7 -2.78 2.19 -4.88
CA SER A 7 -2.74 1.70 -3.50
C SER A 7 -2.02 0.36 -3.49
N ARG A 8 -1.00 0.23 -2.63
CA ARG A 8 -0.13 -0.95 -2.63
C ARG A 8 0.11 -1.48 -1.23
N ILE A 9 0.00 -2.78 -1.07
CA ILE A 9 0.49 -3.49 0.12
C ILE A 9 1.92 -3.92 -0.15
N ASP A 10 2.83 -3.47 0.69
CA ASP A 10 4.23 -3.90 0.65
C ASP A 10 4.79 -3.89 2.06
N GLU A 11 5.22 -5.06 2.53
CA GLU A 11 5.71 -5.21 3.91
C GLU A 11 6.96 -4.39 4.19
N ARG A 12 7.72 -4.07 3.15
CA ARG A 12 8.91 -3.21 3.25
C ARG A 12 8.58 -1.71 3.10
N LEU A 13 7.33 -1.37 2.80
CA LEU A 13 6.87 -0.01 2.53
C LEU A 13 7.62 0.60 1.33
N ILE A 14 8.45 1.63 1.52
CA ILE A 14 9.25 2.19 0.42
C ILE A 14 10.61 1.49 0.37
N HIS A 15 10.91 0.91 -0.76
CA HIS A 15 12.22 0.34 -1.10
C HIS A 15 12.47 0.56 -2.60
N GLY A 16 13.59 0.07 -3.14
CA GLY A 16 14.00 0.38 -4.51
C GLY A 16 12.92 0.19 -5.56
N GLN A 17 12.18 -0.92 -5.54
CA GLN A 17 11.15 -1.19 -6.53
C GLN A 17 9.96 -0.22 -6.40
N VAL A 18 9.45 -0.01 -5.17
CA VAL A 18 8.34 0.93 -4.94
C VAL A 18 8.77 2.35 -5.31
N GLY A 19 9.94 2.77 -4.82
CA GLY A 19 10.42 4.12 -5.02
C GLY A 19 10.75 4.47 -6.46
N VAL A 20 11.18 3.49 -7.27
CA VAL A 20 11.62 3.72 -8.64
C VAL A 20 10.56 3.29 -9.65
N GLN A 21 10.15 2.02 -9.58
CA GLN A 21 9.28 1.44 -10.62
C GLN A 21 7.82 1.84 -10.47
N TRP A 22 7.27 1.70 -9.27
CA TRP A 22 5.84 1.94 -9.06
C TRP A 22 5.47 3.41 -9.06
N VAL A 23 6.33 4.26 -8.50
CA VAL A 23 6.11 5.72 -8.54
C VAL A 23 6.07 6.21 -9.98
N GLY A 24 7.04 5.78 -10.79
CA GLY A 24 7.09 6.16 -12.22
C GLY A 24 5.93 5.59 -13.01
N PHE A 25 5.61 4.31 -12.84
CA PHE A 25 4.51 3.65 -13.54
C PHE A 25 3.15 4.30 -13.24
N ALA A 26 2.90 4.60 -11.99
CA ALA A 26 1.63 5.19 -11.56
C ALA A 26 1.54 6.70 -11.86
N GLY A 27 2.66 7.34 -12.18
CA GLY A 27 2.70 8.78 -12.36
C GLY A 27 2.48 9.54 -11.05
N ALA A 28 2.90 8.97 -9.93
CA ALA A 28 2.74 9.59 -8.61
C ALA A 28 3.76 10.72 -8.40
N ASN A 29 3.34 11.76 -7.69
CA ASN A 29 4.23 12.83 -7.25
C ASN A 29 4.30 12.95 -5.72
N LEU A 30 3.51 12.13 -5.03
CA LEU A 30 3.48 12.05 -3.57
C LEU A 30 3.33 10.59 -3.16
N VAL A 31 4.25 10.11 -2.32
CA VAL A 31 4.13 8.82 -1.67
C VAL A 31 3.62 9.04 -0.26
N LEU A 32 2.49 8.44 0.06
CA LEU A 32 1.90 8.48 1.40
C LEU A 32 2.05 7.11 2.04
N VAL A 33 2.92 7.01 3.03
CA VAL A 33 3.11 5.81 3.82
C VAL A 33 2.18 5.89 5.03
N ALA A 34 1.22 4.98 5.09
CA ALA A 34 0.26 4.88 6.19
C ALA A 34 0.69 3.73 7.10
N ASN A 35 1.40 4.06 8.17
CA ASN A 35 1.91 3.07 9.12
C ASN A 35 2.20 3.73 10.46
N ASP A 36 1.58 3.22 11.53
CA ASP A 36 1.67 3.82 12.85
C ASP A 36 3.09 3.82 13.42
N GLU A 37 3.84 2.75 13.20
CA GLU A 37 5.22 2.63 13.70
C GLU A 37 6.16 3.58 12.97
N VAL A 38 6.13 3.58 11.65
CA VAL A 38 7.02 4.40 10.81
C VAL A 38 6.70 5.89 10.95
N ALA A 39 5.45 6.24 11.23
CA ALA A 39 5.06 7.63 11.46
C ALA A 39 5.80 8.26 12.64
N GLU A 40 6.33 7.45 13.55
CA GLU A 40 7.07 7.90 14.73
C GLU A 40 8.56 7.50 14.69
N ASP A 41 9.06 7.04 13.55
CA ASP A 41 10.43 6.53 13.41
C ASP A 41 11.23 7.34 12.38
N PRO A 42 11.90 8.42 12.80
CA PRO A 42 12.67 9.27 11.88
C PRO A 42 13.80 8.54 11.15
N VAL A 43 14.39 7.51 11.75
CA VAL A 43 15.47 6.74 11.12
C VAL A 43 14.93 5.98 9.91
N GLN A 44 13.81 5.27 10.07
CA GLN A 44 13.18 4.55 8.97
C GLN A 44 12.67 5.51 7.89
N GLN A 45 12.12 6.64 8.27
CA GLN A 45 11.68 7.66 7.33
C GLN A 45 12.83 8.16 6.46
N ASN A 46 13.97 8.46 7.06
CA ASN A 46 15.15 8.93 6.33
C ASN A 46 15.66 7.88 5.34
N LEU A 47 15.70 6.61 5.76
CA LEU A 47 16.11 5.52 4.87
C LEU A 47 15.17 5.37 3.67
N MET A 48 13.89 5.51 3.88
CA MET A 48 12.89 5.43 2.80
C MET A 48 12.96 6.61 1.86
N GLU A 49 13.18 7.82 2.37
CA GLU A 49 13.31 9.03 1.54
C GLU A 49 14.50 8.93 0.59
N MET A 50 15.57 8.27 1.00
CA MET A 50 16.79 8.15 0.20
C MET A 50 16.59 7.39 -1.10
N VAL A 51 15.58 6.54 -1.21
CA VAL A 51 15.34 5.76 -2.44
C VAL A 51 14.38 6.47 -3.42
N LEU A 52 13.78 7.58 -3.01
CA LEU A 52 12.87 8.33 -3.87
C LEU A 52 13.63 9.29 -4.77
N ALA A 53 13.15 9.45 -6.01
CA ALA A 53 13.72 10.41 -6.95
C ALA A 53 13.45 11.84 -6.48
N GLU A 54 14.32 12.75 -6.90
CA GLU A 54 14.12 14.19 -6.67
C GLU A 54 12.75 14.62 -7.21
N GLY A 55 12.09 15.50 -6.46
CA GLY A 55 10.78 16.01 -6.86
C GLY A 55 9.59 15.17 -6.41
N ILE A 56 9.83 13.99 -5.86
CA ILE A 56 8.77 13.17 -5.28
C ILE A 56 8.62 13.51 -3.81
N ALA A 57 7.46 14.01 -3.43
CA ALA A 57 7.15 14.30 -2.03
C ALA A 57 6.80 13.00 -1.28
N VAL A 58 7.03 12.98 0.01
CA VAL A 58 6.69 11.84 0.86
C VAL A 58 6.08 12.31 2.18
N ARG A 59 5.12 11.55 2.67
CA ARG A 59 4.54 11.74 4.00
C ARG A 59 4.48 10.39 4.71
N PHE A 60 4.80 10.40 6.00
CA PHE A 60 4.72 9.23 6.88
C PHE A 60 3.67 9.55 7.95
N TRP A 61 2.47 9.02 7.78
CA TRP A 61 1.35 9.31 8.66
C TRP A 61 0.84 8.06 9.34
N THR A 62 0.26 8.22 10.53
CA THR A 62 -0.52 7.16 11.16
C THR A 62 -1.76 6.88 10.31
N LEU A 63 -2.35 5.70 10.50
CA LEU A 63 -3.61 5.36 9.83
C LEU A 63 -4.69 6.40 10.15
N GLN A 64 -4.79 6.80 11.41
CA GLN A 64 -5.80 7.79 11.82
C GLN A 64 -5.57 9.15 11.17
N LYS A 65 -4.32 9.57 11.06
CA LYS A 65 -4.01 10.84 10.38
C LYS A 65 -4.38 10.82 8.92
N VAL A 66 -4.20 9.69 8.25
CA VAL A 66 -4.65 9.53 6.85
C VAL A 66 -6.17 9.68 6.79
N ILE A 67 -6.90 8.98 7.65
CA ILE A 67 -8.37 9.04 7.69
C ILE A 67 -8.84 10.48 7.90
N ASP A 68 -8.22 11.20 8.82
CA ASP A 68 -8.64 12.56 9.18
C ASP A 68 -8.29 13.61 8.13
N ASN A 69 -7.26 13.37 7.31
CA ASN A 69 -6.68 14.42 6.47
C ASN A 69 -6.68 14.14 4.96
N ILE A 70 -6.92 12.91 4.53
CA ILE A 70 -6.79 12.55 3.09
C ILE A 70 -7.71 13.39 2.20
N HIS A 71 -8.88 13.78 2.70
CA HIS A 71 -9.85 14.56 1.93
C HIS A 71 -9.42 16.02 1.69
N ARG A 72 -8.36 16.47 2.35
CA ARG A 72 -7.77 17.80 2.12
C ARG A 72 -6.80 17.81 0.95
N ALA A 73 -6.42 16.65 0.44
CA ALA A 73 -5.51 16.53 -0.70
C ALA A 73 -6.17 17.11 -1.95
N THR A 74 -5.37 17.80 -2.76
CA THR A 74 -5.82 18.37 -4.04
C THR A 74 -5.69 17.34 -5.16
N ASP A 75 -6.38 17.59 -6.28
CA ASP A 75 -6.26 16.72 -7.47
C ASP A 75 -4.86 16.72 -8.07
N ARG A 76 -4.06 17.74 -7.78
CA ARG A 76 -2.66 17.84 -8.24
C ARG A 76 -1.72 16.93 -7.49
N GLN A 77 -2.10 16.48 -6.29
CA GLN A 77 -1.35 15.51 -5.51
C GLN A 77 -1.73 14.11 -6.00
N LYS A 78 -0.87 13.53 -6.82
CA LYS A 78 -1.03 12.19 -7.35
C LYS A 78 -0.40 11.21 -6.38
N ILE A 79 -1.24 10.54 -5.59
CA ILE A 79 -0.83 9.82 -4.39
C ILE A 79 -0.62 8.35 -4.69
N LEU A 80 0.57 7.86 -4.38
CA LEU A 80 0.83 6.42 -4.18
C LEU A 80 0.67 6.14 -2.69
N LEU A 81 -0.38 5.42 -2.32
CA LEU A 81 -0.68 5.05 -0.93
C LEU A 81 -0.12 3.67 -0.64
N VAL A 82 0.76 3.58 0.34
CA VAL A 82 1.43 2.33 0.72
C VAL A 82 1.09 1.98 2.16
N CYS A 83 0.63 0.75 2.36
CA CYS A 83 0.44 0.15 3.68
C CYS A 83 1.24 -1.15 3.79
N LYS A 84 1.51 -1.56 5.01
CA LYS A 84 2.27 -2.77 5.30
C LYS A 84 1.43 -4.04 5.19
N THR A 85 0.15 -3.96 5.54
CA THR A 85 -0.72 -5.14 5.68
C THR A 85 -2.12 -4.89 5.10
N PRO A 86 -2.86 -5.96 4.75
CA PRO A 86 -4.26 -5.81 4.37
C PRO A 86 -5.14 -5.26 5.50
N ALA A 87 -4.82 -5.56 6.76
CA ALA A 87 -5.55 -5.02 7.90
C ALA A 87 -5.45 -3.50 7.97
N ASP A 88 -4.30 -2.93 7.64
CA ASP A 88 -4.11 -1.49 7.59
C ASP A 88 -5.02 -0.85 6.53
N PHE A 89 -5.06 -1.42 5.33
CA PHE A 89 -5.98 -0.93 4.30
C PHE A 89 -7.44 -1.07 4.70
N LEU A 90 -7.80 -2.16 5.36
CA LEU A 90 -9.17 -2.34 5.84
C LEU A 90 -9.55 -1.22 6.82
N THR A 91 -8.66 -0.86 7.72
CA THR A 91 -8.86 0.27 8.64
C THR A 91 -9.09 1.58 7.88
N LEU A 92 -8.29 1.84 6.85
CA LEU A 92 -8.44 3.04 6.02
C LEU A 92 -9.78 3.06 5.27
N VAL A 93 -10.15 1.93 4.67
CA VAL A 93 -11.42 1.81 3.93
C VAL A 93 -12.61 2.03 4.85
N LYS A 94 -12.60 1.42 6.02
CA LYS A 94 -13.65 1.62 7.03
C LYS A 94 -13.72 3.06 7.53
N GLY A 95 -12.59 3.74 7.53
CA GLY A 95 -12.50 5.16 7.91
C GLY A 95 -12.88 6.13 6.80
N GLY A 96 -13.28 5.65 5.63
CA GLY A 96 -13.75 6.49 4.53
C GLY A 96 -12.68 6.92 3.53
N VAL A 97 -11.47 6.37 3.60
CA VAL A 97 -10.43 6.62 2.57
C VAL A 97 -10.87 5.96 1.26
N PRO A 98 -10.90 6.70 0.13
CA PRO A 98 -11.45 6.19 -1.12
C PRO A 98 -10.49 5.24 -1.86
N VAL A 99 -10.34 4.03 -1.34
CA VAL A 99 -9.55 2.95 -1.94
C VAL A 99 -10.52 1.95 -2.53
N ASN A 100 -10.42 1.71 -3.84
CA ASN A 100 -11.27 0.73 -4.53
C ASN A 100 -10.48 -0.40 -5.19
N ARG A 101 -9.16 -0.28 -5.25
CA ARG A 101 -8.28 -1.28 -5.84
C ARG A 101 -6.94 -1.29 -5.13
N ILE A 102 -6.46 -2.46 -4.77
CA ILE A 102 -5.18 -2.63 -4.06
C ILE A 102 -4.28 -3.56 -4.86
N ASN A 103 -3.04 -3.09 -5.06
CA ASN A 103 -1.95 -3.88 -5.60
C ASN A 103 -1.21 -4.56 -4.44
N VAL A 104 -1.16 -5.88 -4.45
CA VAL A 104 -0.48 -6.67 -3.41
C VAL A 104 0.90 -7.04 -3.93
N GLY A 105 1.92 -6.43 -3.35
CA GLY A 105 3.29 -6.58 -3.84
C GLY A 105 4.16 -7.54 -3.02
N ASN A 106 4.25 -7.31 -1.74
CA ASN A 106 5.10 -8.09 -0.85
C ASN A 106 4.42 -8.35 0.47
N MET A 107 4.28 -9.63 0.80
CA MET A 107 3.86 -10.12 2.12
C MET A 107 4.73 -11.32 2.44
N HIS A 108 5.73 -11.14 3.29
CA HIS A 108 6.78 -12.13 3.52
C HIS A 108 6.26 -13.38 4.21
N TYR A 109 6.87 -14.52 3.87
CA TYR A 109 6.61 -15.77 4.56
C TYR A 109 7.10 -15.70 6.01
N ALA A 110 6.32 -16.28 6.91
CA ALA A 110 6.68 -16.50 8.31
C ALA A 110 5.95 -17.74 8.80
N ASN A 111 6.32 -18.26 9.96
CA ASN A 111 5.64 -19.42 10.54
C ASN A 111 4.14 -19.14 10.70
N GLY A 112 3.31 -20.10 10.29
CA GLY A 112 1.86 -19.97 10.32
C GLY A 112 1.26 -19.35 9.07
N LYS A 113 2.09 -18.94 8.08
CA LYS A 113 1.62 -18.40 6.82
C LYS A 113 1.72 -19.41 5.70
N GLN A 114 0.84 -19.27 4.72
CA GLN A 114 0.82 -20.06 3.49
C GLN A 114 1.25 -19.18 2.33
N GLN A 115 2.22 -19.61 1.56
CA GLN A 115 2.63 -18.93 0.34
C GLN A 115 1.58 -19.17 -0.76
N ILE A 116 1.01 -18.09 -1.29
CA ILE A 116 0.01 -18.16 -2.35
C ILE A 116 0.54 -17.61 -3.68
N ALA A 117 1.63 -16.86 -3.65
CA ALA A 117 2.33 -16.36 -4.82
C ALA A 117 3.80 -16.18 -4.48
N LYS A 118 4.63 -15.92 -5.51
CA LYS A 118 6.08 -15.79 -5.33
C LYS A 118 6.50 -14.85 -4.20
N THR A 119 5.80 -13.72 -4.05
CA THR A 119 6.12 -12.69 -3.07
C THR A 119 5.04 -12.50 -2.02
N VAL A 120 4.01 -13.35 -1.99
CA VAL A 120 2.85 -13.17 -1.12
C VAL A 120 2.58 -14.43 -0.32
N SER A 121 2.62 -14.28 1.00
CA SER A 121 2.21 -15.32 1.96
C SER A 121 1.17 -14.73 2.90
N VAL A 122 0.20 -15.53 3.29
CA VAL A 122 -0.95 -15.08 4.10
C VAL A 122 -1.19 -16.02 5.27
N ASP A 123 -1.73 -15.47 6.34
CA ASP A 123 -2.28 -16.22 7.47
C ASP A 123 -3.81 -16.03 7.53
N ALA A 124 -4.44 -16.63 8.54
CA ALA A 124 -5.89 -16.53 8.70
C ALA A 124 -6.36 -15.08 8.89
N GLY A 125 -5.59 -14.27 9.60
CA GLY A 125 -5.91 -12.85 9.80
C GLY A 125 -5.84 -12.06 8.50
N ASP A 126 -4.82 -12.33 7.68
CA ASP A 126 -4.68 -11.69 6.36
C ASP A 126 -5.86 -12.06 5.45
N ILE A 127 -6.23 -13.33 5.42
CA ILE A 127 -7.35 -13.83 4.60
C ILE A 127 -8.66 -13.15 5.04
N ALA A 128 -8.89 -13.04 6.34
CA ALA A 128 -10.08 -12.38 6.86
C ALA A 128 -10.12 -10.90 6.44
N ALA A 129 -9.00 -10.20 6.53
CA ALA A 129 -8.92 -8.79 6.09
C ALA A 129 -9.17 -8.65 4.59
N PHE A 130 -8.60 -9.52 3.76
CA PHE A 130 -8.86 -9.51 2.32
C PHE A 130 -10.33 -9.78 2.00
N ASN A 131 -10.95 -10.74 2.67
CA ASN A 131 -12.37 -11.01 2.47
C ASN A 131 -13.26 -9.83 2.86
N ASP A 132 -12.91 -9.13 3.94
CA ASP A 132 -13.63 -7.91 4.35
C ASP A 132 -13.44 -6.78 3.35
N LEU A 133 -12.24 -6.65 2.77
CA LEU A 133 -11.97 -5.69 1.69
C LEU A 133 -12.82 -6.01 0.46
N LYS A 134 -12.90 -7.28 0.07
CA LYS A 134 -13.74 -7.71 -1.04
C LYS A 134 -15.22 -7.37 -0.79
N ALA A 135 -15.70 -7.64 0.41
CA ALA A 135 -17.06 -7.32 0.81
C ALA A 135 -17.36 -5.82 0.76
N ALA A 136 -16.33 -4.99 0.96
CA ALA A 136 -16.43 -3.53 0.85
C ALA A 136 -16.29 -3.03 -0.60
N GLY A 137 -16.17 -3.92 -1.57
CA GLY A 137 -16.06 -3.56 -2.99
C GLY A 137 -14.64 -3.26 -3.46
N VAL A 138 -13.62 -3.64 -2.70
CA VAL A 138 -12.22 -3.40 -3.04
C VAL A 138 -11.66 -4.58 -3.83
N GLU A 139 -11.08 -4.31 -4.99
CA GLU A 139 -10.36 -5.31 -5.78
C GLU A 139 -8.93 -5.44 -5.29
N CYS A 140 -8.41 -6.66 -5.22
CA CYS A 140 -7.03 -6.93 -4.82
C CYS A 140 -6.33 -7.77 -5.89
N PHE A 141 -5.16 -7.30 -6.35
CA PHE A 141 -4.36 -7.96 -7.38
C PHE A 141 -2.93 -8.19 -6.88
N VAL A 142 -2.42 -9.39 -7.12
CA VAL A 142 -1.01 -9.70 -6.87
C VAL A 142 -0.19 -9.29 -8.09
N GLN A 143 0.79 -8.43 -7.85
CA GLN A 143 1.70 -7.96 -8.90
C GLN A 143 2.96 -7.39 -8.24
N GLY A 144 4.08 -8.05 -8.43
CA GLY A 144 5.34 -7.64 -7.81
C GLY A 144 5.94 -6.40 -8.45
N VAL A 145 6.01 -6.38 -9.78
CA VAL A 145 6.54 -5.26 -10.58
C VAL A 145 5.58 -4.93 -11.72
N PRO A 146 5.62 -3.70 -12.26
CA PRO A 146 4.66 -3.27 -13.29
C PRO A 146 4.67 -4.10 -14.56
N THR A 147 5.79 -4.75 -14.88
CA THR A 147 5.94 -5.57 -16.08
C THR A 147 5.35 -6.97 -15.97
N GLU A 148 5.02 -7.41 -14.75
CA GLU A 148 4.37 -8.69 -14.53
C GLU A 148 2.85 -8.55 -14.72
N PRO A 149 2.15 -9.64 -15.12
CA PRO A 149 0.70 -9.61 -15.16
C PRO A 149 0.11 -9.52 -13.75
N ALA A 150 -0.95 -8.75 -13.60
CA ALA A 150 -1.71 -8.69 -12.36
C ALA A 150 -2.63 -9.91 -12.25
N VAL A 151 -2.62 -10.58 -11.10
CA VAL A 151 -3.43 -11.77 -10.85
C VAL A 151 -4.41 -11.47 -9.72
N ASP A 152 -5.69 -11.78 -9.92
CA ASP A 152 -6.71 -11.61 -8.87
C ASP A 152 -6.32 -12.42 -7.64
N LEU A 153 -6.12 -11.75 -6.51
CA LEU A 153 -5.70 -12.38 -5.26
C LEU A 153 -6.68 -13.46 -4.82
N PHE A 154 -7.98 -13.25 -5.01
CA PHE A 154 -9.02 -14.18 -4.55
C PHE A 154 -9.03 -15.50 -5.32
N LYS A 155 -8.39 -15.56 -6.48
CA LYS A 155 -8.19 -16.82 -7.20
C LYS A 155 -7.05 -17.67 -6.62
N LEU A 156 -6.25 -17.07 -5.76
CA LEU A 156 -5.09 -17.72 -5.15
C LEU A 156 -5.35 -18.20 -3.71
N LEU A 157 -6.45 -17.77 -3.12
CA LEU A 157 -6.83 -18.16 -1.76
C LEU A 157 -7.50 -19.52 -1.70
#